data_f1292b653093f3a30ce3d1ce4f3e6719
#
_entry.id   f1292b653093f3a30ce3d1ce4f3e6719
#
_cell.length_a   1.000
_cell.length_b   1.000
_cell.length_c   1.000
_cell.angle_alpha   90.00
_cell.angle_beta   90.00
_cell.angle_gamma   90.00
#
_symmetry.space_group_name_H-M   'P 1'
#
loop_
_entity.id
_entity.type
_entity.pdbx_description
1 polymer ?
#
loop_
_entity_poly.entity_id
_entity_poly.type
_entity_poly.pdbx_seq_one_letter_code
_entity_poly.pdbx_strand_id
1 'polypeptide(L)'
;VDPYRGTVVATRAAAQGWLYRLQDFHYALFAEQPGLRVNGAFAGVLLVLAFSGPVLWWPGWRRLGGAFRVRARPPKAFWRDLHALTGVLASVMLLVTAATGLYFAYRSTATAAITLLTGNGAV
;
A
#
# COMPACT_ATOMS: atom_id res chain seq x y z
N VAL A 1 12.11 -26.66 14.57
CA VAL A 1 12.79 -26.95 15.84
C VAL A 1 11.80 -27.69 16.72
N ASP A 2 12.18 -28.84 17.26
CA ASP A 2 11.40 -29.54 18.28
C ASP A 2 11.55 -28.77 19.60
N PRO A 3 10.48 -28.19 20.16
CA PRO A 3 10.55 -27.38 21.37
C PRO A 3 10.89 -28.20 22.62
N TYR A 4 10.71 -29.53 22.58
CA TYR A 4 10.99 -30.43 23.72
C TYR A 4 12.42 -30.98 23.73
N ARG A 5 13.03 -31.10 22.53
CA ARG A 5 14.36 -31.70 22.36
C ARG A 5 15.40 -30.71 21.86
N GLY A 6 15.02 -29.50 21.52
CA GLY A 6 15.92 -28.47 20.98
C GLY A 6 16.58 -28.85 19.64
N THR A 7 16.09 -29.88 18.97
CA THR A 7 16.68 -30.38 17.72
C THR A 7 16.02 -29.72 16.50
N VAL A 8 16.81 -29.42 15.47
CA VAL A 8 16.30 -28.91 14.20
C VAL A 8 15.69 -30.08 13.42
N VAL A 9 14.34 -30.12 13.39
CA VAL A 9 13.59 -31.21 12.74
C VAL A 9 13.64 -31.08 11.20
N ALA A 10 13.64 -29.85 10.68
CA ALA A 10 13.79 -29.60 9.24
C ALA A 10 14.26 -28.15 9.02
N THR A 11 15.09 -27.96 8.02
CA THR A 11 15.45 -26.64 7.49
C THR A 11 14.73 -26.47 6.15
N ARG A 12 13.90 -25.43 6.03
CA ARG A 12 13.30 -25.04 4.78
C ARG A 12 14.01 -23.78 4.28
N ALA A 13 14.56 -23.83 3.07
CA ALA A 13 15.06 -22.60 2.47
C ALA A 13 13.89 -21.62 2.30
N ALA A 14 13.95 -20.49 2.96
CA ALA A 14 12.87 -19.48 2.93
C ALA A 14 12.55 -19.01 1.51
N ALA A 15 13.53 -19.10 0.61
CA ALA A 15 13.43 -18.69 -0.80
C ALA A 15 12.73 -19.70 -1.74
N GLN A 16 12.22 -20.84 -1.24
CA GLN A 16 11.70 -21.92 -2.07
C GLN A 16 10.19 -22.18 -1.88
N GLY A 17 9.37 -21.16 -1.83
CA GLY A 17 7.92 -21.35 -1.69
C GLY A 17 7.14 -20.43 -2.60
N TRP A 18 5.91 -20.82 -2.93
CA TRP A 18 5.01 -19.95 -3.68
C TRP A 18 4.73 -18.61 -2.95
N LEU A 19 4.68 -18.63 -1.62
CA LEU A 19 4.56 -17.43 -0.79
C LEU A 19 5.74 -16.48 -0.95
N TYR A 20 6.96 -17.03 -1.01
CA TYR A 20 8.15 -16.22 -1.27
C TYR A 20 8.09 -15.56 -2.66
N ARG A 21 7.68 -16.31 -3.69
CA ARG A 21 7.51 -15.76 -5.03
C ARG A 21 6.44 -14.66 -5.07
N LEU A 22 5.34 -14.85 -4.37
CA LEU A 22 4.29 -13.84 -4.26
C LEU A 22 4.80 -12.57 -3.55
N GLN A 23 5.58 -12.75 -2.48
CA GLN A 23 6.21 -11.65 -1.76
C GLN A 23 7.23 -10.93 -2.63
N ASP A 24 8.09 -11.64 -3.34
CA ASP A 24 9.10 -11.07 -4.24
C ASP A 24 8.45 -10.30 -5.40
N PHE A 25 7.39 -10.85 -5.98
CA PHE A 25 6.58 -10.12 -6.96
C PHE A 25 5.98 -8.84 -6.39
N HIS A 26 5.37 -8.92 -5.20
CA HIS A 26 4.77 -7.76 -4.56
C HIS A 26 5.81 -6.69 -4.19
N TYR A 27 6.98 -7.10 -3.77
CA TYR A 27 8.03 -6.21 -3.29
C TYR A 27 8.90 -5.65 -4.42
N ALA A 28 9.38 -6.51 -5.31
CA ALA A 28 10.42 -6.20 -6.29
C ALA A 28 10.08 -6.60 -7.73
N LEU A 29 8.87 -7.06 -8.03
CA LEU A 29 8.44 -7.47 -9.38
C LEU A 29 9.37 -8.51 -10.02
N PHE A 30 10.00 -9.38 -9.24
CA PHE A 30 11.05 -10.33 -9.64
C PHE A 30 12.32 -9.69 -10.23
N ALA A 31 12.52 -8.38 -10.04
CA ALA A 31 13.60 -7.64 -10.68
C ALA A 31 14.52 -6.93 -9.65
N GLU A 32 14.60 -7.45 -8.41
CA GLU A 32 15.47 -6.94 -7.35
C GLU A 32 15.38 -5.41 -7.16
N GLN A 33 16.53 -4.70 -7.19
CA GLN A 33 16.58 -3.26 -6.97
C GLN A 33 15.85 -2.41 -8.03
N PRO A 34 15.96 -2.69 -9.32
CA PRO A 34 15.15 -2.01 -10.34
C PRO A 34 13.65 -2.18 -10.13
N GLY A 35 13.21 -3.40 -9.83
CA GLY A 35 11.80 -3.69 -9.56
C GLY A 35 11.28 -2.97 -8.32
N LEU A 36 12.07 -2.94 -7.24
CA LEU A 36 11.75 -2.20 -6.03
C LEU A 36 11.52 -0.69 -6.30
N ARG A 37 12.37 -0.07 -7.12
CA ARG A 37 12.23 1.36 -7.49
C ARG A 37 10.97 1.61 -8.31
N VAL A 38 10.68 0.74 -9.27
CA VAL A 38 9.46 0.82 -10.10
C VAL A 38 8.22 0.65 -9.22
N ASN A 39 8.22 -0.34 -8.33
CA ASN A 39 7.11 -0.57 -7.40
C ASN A 39 6.93 0.62 -6.43
N GLY A 40 8.02 1.21 -5.98
CA GLY A 40 8.00 2.46 -5.19
C GLY A 40 7.35 3.63 -5.94
N ALA A 41 7.62 3.77 -7.24
CA ALA A 41 6.96 4.78 -8.08
C ALA A 41 5.44 4.52 -8.17
N PHE A 42 5.01 3.27 -8.34
CA PHE A 42 3.59 2.91 -8.29
C PHE A 42 2.97 3.19 -6.92
N ALA A 43 3.68 2.94 -5.82
CA ALA A 43 3.22 3.30 -4.48
C ALA A 43 3.02 4.82 -4.35
N GLY A 44 3.91 5.64 -4.94
CA GLY A 44 3.75 7.09 -5.01
C GLY A 44 2.50 7.52 -5.78
N VAL A 45 2.26 6.93 -6.94
CA VAL A 45 1.04 7.18 -7.73
C VAL A 45 -0.20 6.76 -6.95
N LEU A 46 -0.17 5.58 -6.32
CA LEU A 46 -1.27 5.09 -5.50
C LEU A 46 -1.56 6.03 -4.31
N LEU A 47 -0.53 6.57 -3.68
CA LEU A 47 -0.65 7.54 -2.59
C LEU A 47 -1.42 8.80 -3.05
N VAL A 48 -1.05 9.35 -4.21
CA VAL A 48 -1.74 10.50 -4.80
C VAL A 48 -3.21 10.17 -5.11
N LEU A 49 -3.47 9.02 -5.71
CA LEU A 49 -4.83 8.59 -6.06
C LEU A 49 -5.68 8.32 -4.81
N ALA A 50 -5.12 7.65 -3.80
CA ALA A 50 -5.81 7.34 -2.55
C ALA A 50 -6.14 8.60 -1.75
N PHE A 51 -5.31 9.65 -1.86
CA PHE A 51 -5.59 10.94 -1.25
C PHE A 51 -6.61 11.77 -2.05
N SER A 52 -6.41 11.88 -3.36
CA SER A 52 -7.27 12.70 -4.21
C SER A 52 -8.69 12.13 -4.39
N GLY A 53 -8.83 10.80 -4.36
CA GLY A 53 -10.12 10.12 -4.51
C GLY A 53 -11.19 10.59 -3.53
N PRO A 54 -10.95 10.51 -2.20
CA PRO A 54 -11.88 11.05 -1.19
C PRO A 54 -12.16 12.54 -1.32
N VAL A 55 -11.15 13.34 -1.70
CA VAL A 55 -11.31 14.78 -1.90
C VAL A 55 -12.26 15.06 -3.07
N LEU A 56 -12.08 14.37 -4.20
CA LEU A 56 -12.96 14.50 -5.37
C LEU A 56 -14.38 13.97 -5.13
N TRP A 57 -14.49 12.91 -4.32
CA TRP A 57 -15.78 12.34 -3.96
C TRP A 57 -16.55 13.21 -2.97
N TRP A 58 -15.91 14.09 -2.21
CA TRP A 58 -16.50 14.79 -1.07
C TRP A 58 -17.80 15.52 -1.42
N PRO A 59 -18.96 15.06 -0.91
CA PRO A 59 -20.27 15.63 -1.26
C PRO A 59 -20.65 16.85 -0.41
N GLY A 60 -19.79 17.23 0.55
CA GLY A 60 -20.09 18.22 1.60
C GLY A 60 -20.84 17.62 2.80
N TRP A 61 -20.65 18.23 3.94
CA TRP A 61 -21.16 17.75 5.24
C TRP A 61 -22.66 17.45 5.25
N ARG A 62 -23.47 18.29 4.59
CA ARG A 62 -24.94 18.18 4.55
C ARG A 62 -25.45 17.00 3.72
N ARG A 63 -24.64 16.45 2.81
CA ARG A 63 -25.04 15.39 1.86
C ARG A 63 -24.39 14.05 2.14
N LEU A 64 -23.58 13.94 3.20
CA LEU A 64 -22.87 12.71 3.55
C LEU A 64 -23.80 11.50 3.66
N GLY A 65 -24.95 11.62 4.32
CA GLY A 65 -25.89 10.51 4.49
C GLY A 65 -26.45 9.93 3.18
N GLY A 66 -26.53 10.76 2.13
CA GLY A 66 -26.93 10.31 0.78
C GLY A 66 -25.81 9.78 -0.08
N ALA A 67 -24.56 10.14 0.22
CA ALA A 67 -23.40 9.81 -0.60
C ALA A 67 -22.97 8.33 -0.52
N PHE A 68 -23.41 7.62 0.49
CA PHE A 68 -23.20 6.18 0.67
C PHE A 68 -24.24 5.31 -0.05
N ARG A 69 -25.12 5.92 -0.84
CA ARG A 69 -26.14 5.17 -1.60
C ARG A 69 -25.61 4.82 -2.98
N VAL A 70 -25.68 3.53 -3.31
CA VAL A 70 -25.37 3.01 -4.63
C VAL A 70 -26.66 2.91 -5.44
N ARG A 71 -26.70 3.57 -6.61
CA ARG A 71 -27.86 3.53 -7.51
C ARG A 71 -27.80 2.28 -8.37
N ALA A 72 -28.84 1.44 -8.32
CA ALA A 72 -28.91 0.22 -9.11
C ALA A 72 -29.04 0.47 -10.61
N ARG A 73 -29.61 1.61 -11.02
CA ARG A 73 -29.83 2.00 -12.42
C ARG A 73 -29.56 3.49 -12.62
N PRO A 74 -29.05 3.89 -13.79
CA PRO A 74 -28.55 3.10 -14.93
C PRO A 74 -27.21 2.38 -14.59
N PRO A 75 -26.76 1.35 -15.36
CA PRO A 75 -25.55 0.56 -15.04
C PRO A 75 -24.29 1.40 -14.85
N LYS A 76 -24.11 2.47 -15.64
CA LYS A 76 -22.97 3.39 -15.50
C LYS A 76 -22.95 4.10 -14.12
N ALA A 77 -24.12 4.45 -13.59
CA ALA A 77 -24.22 5.06 -12.27
C ALA A 77 -23.89 4.06 -11.16
N PHE A 78 -24.32 2.81 -11.32
CA PHE A 78 -23.99 1.74 -10.37
C PHE A 78 -22.48 1.54 -10.22
N TRP A 79 -21.77 1.34 -11.34
CA TRP A 79 -20.32 1.11 -11.28
C TRP A 79 -19.53 2.31 -10.74
N ARG A 80 -19.95 3.52 -11.11
CA ARG A 80 -19.35 4.74 -10.58
C ARG A 80 -19.54 4.87 -9.06
N ASP A 81 -20.78 4.68 -8.61
CA ASP A 81 -21.12 4.82 -7.20
C ASP A 81 -20.46 3.71 -6.37
N LEU A 82 -20.38 2.48 -6.90
CA LEU A 82 -19.67 1.36 -6.27
C LEU A 82 -18.18 1.65 -6.15
N HIS A 83 -17.53 2.10 -7.24
CA HIS A 83 -16.12 2.47 -7.21
C HIS A 83 -15.85 3.60 -6.20
N ALA A 84 -16.68 4.63 -6.19
CA ALA A 84 -16.54 5.77 -5.28
C ALA A 84 -16.68 5.34 -3.82
N LEU A 85 -17.68 4.53 -3.51
CA LEU A 85 -17.93 4.04 -2.16
C LEU A 85 -16.80 3.12 -1.66
N THR A 86 -16.45 2.11 -2.45
CA THR A 86 -15.36 1.18 -2.09
C THR A 86 -14.02 1.89 -2.02
N GLY A 87 -13.76 2.85 -2.93
CA GLY A 87 -12.55 3.66 -2.94
C GLY A 87 -12.39 4.51 -1.68
N VAL A 88 -13.46 5.19 -1.26
CA VAL A 88 -13.44 6.00 -0.02
C VAL A 88 -13.24 5.12 1.21
N LEU A 89 -13.93 3.99 1.31
CA LEU A 89 -13.77 3.06 2.43
C LEU A 89 -12.37 2.45 2.50
N ALA A 90 -11.79 2.13 1.35
CA ALA A 90 -10.45 1.56 1.27
C ALA A 90 -9.34 2.62 1.38
N SER A 91 -9.63 3.91 1.18
CA SER A 91 -8.62 4.96 1.04
C SER A 91 -7.67 5.06 2.23
N VAL A 92 -8.15 4.92 3.45
CA VAL A 92 -7.31 4.98 4.66
C VAL A 92 -6.27 3.85 4.65
N MET A 93 -6.70 2.63 4.33
CA MET A 93 -5.80 1.48 4.26
C MET A 93 -4.82 1.62 3.10
N LEU A 94 -5.29 2.09 1.94
CA LEU A 94 -4.46 2.35 0.77
C LEU A 94 -3.42 3.45 1.03
N LEU A 95 -3.78 4.51 1.76
CA LEU A 95 -2.83 5.56 2.15
C LEU A 95 -1.72 5.00 3.04
N VAL A 96 -2.07 4.21 4.06
CA VAL A 96 -1.08 3.61 4.96
C VAL A 96 -0.16 2.64 4.20
N THR A 97 -0.73 1.74 3.39
CA THR A 97 0.05 0.74 2.64
C THR A 97 0.91 1.39 1.56
N ALA A 98 0.40 2.41 0.86
CA ALA A 98 1.16 3.14 -0.16
C ALA A 98 2.30 3.96 0.48
N ALA A 99 2.05 4.64 1.60
CA ALA A 99 3.06 5.41 2.30
C ALA A 99 4.19 4.51 2.84
N THR A 100 3.85 3.38 3.44
CA THR A 100 4.83 2.40 3.92
C THR A 100 5.60 1.76 2.77
N GLY A 101 4.93 1.40 1.67
CA GLY A 101 5.57 0.87 0.46
C GLY A 101 6.57 1.87 -0.15
N LEU A 102 6.18 3.13 -0.26
CA LEU A 102 7.04 4.21 -0.73
C LEU A 102 8.26 4.40 0.19
N TYR A 103 8.05 4.40 1.50
CA TYR A 103 9.14 4.49 2.48
C TYR A 103 10.14 3.35 2.31
N PHE A 104 9.69 2.10 2.22
CA PHE A 104 10.58 0.95 2.06
C PHE A 104 11.33 0.96 0.73
N ALA A 105 10.67 1.38 -0.36
CA ALA A 105 11.31 1.47 -1.68
C ALA A 105 12.43 2.51 -1.73
N TYR A 106 12.29 3.63 -0.99
CA TYR A 106 13.24 4.74 -0.99
C TYR A 106 13.79 5.04 0.41
N ARG A 107 14.03 3.99 1.21
CA ARG A 107 14.42 4.11 2.62
C ARG A 107 15.63 5.02 2.83
N SER A 108 16.69 4.88 2.03
CA SER A 108 17.90 5.71 2.14
C SER A 108 17.61 7.19 1.93
N THR A 109 16.78 7.52 0.94
CA THR A 109 16.38 8.90 0.66
C THR A 109 15.46 9.43 1.76
N ALA A 110 14.52 8.61 2.24
CA ALA A 110 13.61 8.99 3.31
C ALA A 110 14.35 9.26 4.63
N THR A 111 15.30 8.38 5.01
CA THR A 111 16.12 8.59 6.21
C THR A 111 16.99 9.82 6.10
N ALA A 112 17.62 10.07 4.94
CA ALA A 112 18.40 11.27 4.71
C ALA A 112 17.53 12.55 4.85
N ALA A 113 16.34 12.57 4.28
CA ALA A 113 15.40 13.67 4.41
C ALA A 113 14.97 13.92 5.87
N ILE A 114 14.65 12.88 6.62
CA ILE A 114 14.29 12.96 8.03
C ILE A 114 15.45 13.53 8.84
N THR A 115 16.67 13.04 8.61
CA THR A 115 17.88 13.52 9.29
C THR A 115 18.12 15.01 9.05
N LEU A 116 17.93 15.47 7.81
CA LEU A 116 18.06 16.89 7.48
C LEU A 116 16.99 17.76 8.17
N LEU A 117 15.75 17.27 8.25
CA LEU A 117 14.63 17.99 8.86
C LEU A 117 14.70 18.04 10.39
N THR A 118 15.20 16.97 11.02
CA THR A 118 15.26 16.87 12.48
C THR A 118 16.56 17.42 13.07
N GLY A 119 17.55 17.76 12.26
CA GLY A 119 18.87 18.21 12.71
C GLY A 119 19.68 17.11 13.43
N ASN A 120 19.15 15.90 13.55
CA ASN A 120 19.83 14.75 14.11
C ASN A 120 20.72 14.13 13.02
N GLY A 121 21.83 14.80 12.74
CA GLY A 121 22.91 14.19 11.98
C GLY A 121 23.34 12.91 12.72
N ALA A 122 23.36 11.80 11.98
CA ALA A 122 23.75 10.51 12.51
C ALA A 122 25.00 10.61 13.38
N VAL A 123 24.88 10.12 14.61
CA VAL A 123 26.00 9.65 15.42
C VAL A 123 26.42 8.29 14.87
#